data_0ec04769351b26f37f84b76a42719ab9
#
_entry.id   0ec04769351b26f37f84b76a42719ab9
#
_cell.length_a   1.000
_cell.length_b   1.000
_cell.length_c   1.000
_cell.angle_alpha   90.00
_cell.angle_beta   90.00
_cell.angle_gamma   90.00
#
_symmetry.space_group_name_H-M   'P 1'
#
loop_
_entity.id
_entity.type
_entity.pdbx_description
1 polymer ?
#
loop_
_entity_poly.entity_id
_entity_poly.type
_entity_poly.pdbx_seq_one_letter_code
_entity_poly.pdbx_strand_id
1 'polypeptide(L)'
;MRKILIIFLAISSVFAVSTKKIYNVDGMMCGSGCVNTISNILKNLDGVEEFSIDFETKKMEILFDSENLTTEKVVAALPNPYKTTFIKETIEKEYTVSGITCMGCVHSIRTSIENLEGLEDYTIDHENSMLYIEFDVQKTDDKIILSKIPEKFKVVEFVSIEEKKIEEEKVEEEKIEELKK
;
A
#
# COMPACT_ATOMS: atom_id res chain seq x y z
N MET A 1 -31.10 38.35 17.23
CA MET A 1 -31.02 37.25 16.24
C MET A 1 -29.55 36.87 16.07
N ARG A 2 -29.14 35.83 16.74
CA ARG A 2 -27.73 35.44 16.84
C ARG A 2 -27.49 34.34 15.77
N LYS A 3 -26.81 34.69 14.65
CA LYS A 3 -26.45 33.77 13.59
C LYS A 3 -25.36 32.82 14.15
N ILE A 4 -25.73 31.57 14.41
CA ILE A 4 -24.79 30.52 14.73
C ILE A 4 -24.15 30.08 13.42
N LEU A 5 -22.90 30.50 13.24
CA LEU A 5 -22.04 30.03 12.13
C LEU A 5 -21.57 28.62 12.49
N ILE A 6 -22.23 27.60 11.98
CA ILE A 6 -21.78 26.23 12.09
C ILE A 6 -20.67 26.06 11.03
N ILE A 7 -19.43 26.07 11.50
CA ILE A 7 -18.27 25.69 10.68
C ILE A 7 -18.32 24.17 10.60
N PHE A 8 -18.83 23.65 9.48
CA PHE A 8 -18.65 22.24 9.13
C PHE A 8 -17.17 22.01 8.82
N LEU A 9 -16.50 21.36 9.75
CA LEU A 9 -15.17 20.80 9.50
C LEU A 9 -15.41 19.58 8.61
N ALA A 10 -15.22 19.72 7.30
CA ALA A 10 -15.18 18.61 6.39
C ALA A 10 -13.98 17.74 6.79
N ILE A 11 -14.24 16.64 7.50
CA ILE A 11 -13.24 15.62 7.74
C ILE A 11 -13.12 14.84 6.43
N SER A 12 -12.20 15.28 5.59
CA SER A 12 -11.75 14.48 4.45
C SER A 12 -11.05 13.26 5.03
N SER A 13 -11.77 12.14 5.17
CA SER A 13 -11.12 10.87 5.39
C SER A 13 -10.42 10.49 4.09
N VAL A 14 -9.17 10.87 3.98
CA VAL A 14 -8.30 10.44 2.90
C VAL A 14 -7.93 9.00 3.25
N PHE A 15 -8.19 8.09 2.33
CA PHE A 15 -7.76 6.70 2.48
C PHE A 15 -6.24 6.67 2.39
N ALA A 16 -5.60 6.33 3.48
CA ALA A 16 -4.18 6.08 3.49
C ALA A 16 -3.92 4.78 2.73
N VAL A 17 -3.37 4.89 1.54
CA VAL A 17 -2.81 3.72 0.84
C VAL A 17 -1.50 3.39 1.55
N SER A 18 -1.49 2.28 2.26
CA SER A 18 -0.27 1.80 2.91
C SER A 18 0.78 1.50 1.84
N THR A 19 1.88 2.21 1.91
CA THR A 19 2.97 2.12 0.95
C THR A 19 4.17 1.48 1.61
N LYS A 20 4.70 0.41 1.01
CA LYS A 20 5.92 -0.25 1.47
C LYS A 20 7.13 0.34 0.72
N LYS A 21 8.06 0.94 1.45
CA LYS A 21 9.34 1.41 0.90
C LYS A 21 10.51 0.60 1.43
N ILE A 22 11.42 0.28 0.52
CA ILE A 22 12.61 -0.52 0.79
C ILE A 22 13.83 0.38 0.68
N TYR A 23 14.67 0.30 1.72
CA TYR A 23 15.92 1.06 1.85
C TYR A 23 17.10 0.15 2.07
N ASN A 24 18.28 0.56 1.60
CA ASN A 24 19.55 0.05 2.08
C ASN A 24 20.02 0.89 3.27
N VAL A 25 20.51 0.26 4.34
CA VAL A 25 21.06 0.94 5.52
C VAL A 25 22.49 0.50 5.75
N ASP A 26 23.42 1.32 5.31
CA ASP A 26 24.83 1.13 5.60
C ASP A 26 25.19 1.64 7.00
N GLY A 27 26.33 1.17 7.54
CA GLY A 27 26.81 1.58 8.86
C GLY A 27 26.34 0.72 10.02
N MET A 28 25.54 -0.34 9.77
CA MET A 28 25.24 -1.34 10.78
C MET A 28 26.45 -2.24 11.01
N MET A 29 27.10 -2.10 12.17
CA MET A 29 28.33 -2.83 12.52
C MET A 29 28.07 -4.04 13.42
N CYS A 30 26.88 -4.12 14.05
CA CYS A 30 26.50 -5.23 14.93
C CYS A 30 25.01 -5.54 14.79
N GLY A 31 24.66 -6.84 14.71
CA GLY A 31 23.28 -7.27 14.44
C GLY A 31 22.28 -6.73 15.45
N SER A 32 22.34 -7.13 16.70
CA SER A 32 21.32 -6.80 17.69
C SER A 32 21.33 -5.32 18.11
N GLY A 33 22.50 -4.74 18.31
CA GLY A 33 22.62 -3.35 18.81
C GLY A 33 22.14 -2.33 17.78
N CYS A 34 22.61 -2.43 16.54
CA CYS A 34 22.25 -1.49 15.48
C CYS A 34 20.77 -1.65 15.09
N VAL A 35 20.29 -2.88 14.95
CA VAL A 35 18.87 -3.15 14.64
C VAL A 35 17.97 -2.58 15.75
N ASN A 36 18.30 -2.80 17.03
CA ASN A 36 17.51 -2.22 18.13
C ASN A 36 17.51 -0.68 18.11
N THR A 37 18.65 -0.05 17.80
CA THR A 37 18.73 1.40 17.71
C THR A 37 17.82 1.95 16.60
N ILE A 38 17.92 1.39 15.40
CA ILE A 38 17.08 1.79 14.26
C ILE A 38 15.61 1.53 14.56
N SER A 39 15.27 0.35 15.13
CA SER A 39 13.90 0.00 15.51
C SER A 39 13.29 1.00 16.49
N ASN A 40 14.07 1.47 17.47
CA ASN A 40 13.59 2.46 18.41
C ASN A 40 13.34 3.83 17.77
N ILE A 41 14.13 4.20 16.77
CA ILE A 41 13.92 5.43 16.01
C ILE A 41 12.63 5.31 15.18
N LEU A 42 12.46 4.21 14.45
CA LEU A 42 11.29 4.01 13.59
C LEU A 42 9.98 3.92 14.39
N LYS A 43 9.98 3.28 15.56
CA LYS A 43 8.82 3.23 16.46
C LYS A 43 8.32 4.60 16.93
N ASN A 44 9.20 5.59 16.96
CA ASN A 44 8.87 6.95 17.39
C ASN A 44 8.69 7.91 16.20
N LEU A 45 8.72 7.40 14.97
CA LEU A 45 8.52 8.20 13.77
C LEU A 45 7.05 8.14 13.37
N ASP A 46 6.38 9.29 13.43
CA ASP A 46 4.97 9.39 13.08
C ASP A 46 4.71 8.97 11.64
N GLY A 47 3.69 8.13 11.45
CA GLY A 47 3.30 7.60 10.14
C GLY A 47 3.91 6.24 9.80
N VAL A 48 4.80 5.68 10.63
CA VAL A 48 5.29 4.30 10.48
C VAL A 48 4.25 3.34 11.05
N GLU A 49 3.74 2.44 10.23
CA GLU A 49 2.79 1.40 10.62
C GLU A 49 3.52 0.12 11.02
N GLU A 50 4.36 -0.38 10.12
CA GLU A 50 5.17 -1.58 10.32
C GLU A 50 6.57 -1.37 9.74
N PHE A 51 7.54 -2.12 10.23
CA PHE A 51 8.87 -2.15 9.64
C PHE A 51 9.58 -3.48 9.92
N SER A 52 10.50 -3.81 9.03
CA SER A 52 11.46 -4.89 9.21
C SER A 52 12.88 -4.41 8.92
N ILE A 53 13.88 -4.98 9.60
CA ILE A 53 15.28 -4.65 9.41
C ILE A 53 16.07 -5.95 9.35
N ASP A 54 16.70 -6.19 8.22
CA ASP A 54 17.59 -7.31 8.00
C ASP A 54 19.05 -6.84 8.03
N PHE A 55 19.76 -7.28 9.06
CA PHE A 55 21.17 -6.93 9.26
C PHE A 55 22.08 -7.54 8.20
N GLU A 56 21.80 -8.76 7.73
CA GLU A 56 22.67 -9.48 6.81
C GLU A 56 22.59 -8.90 5.40
N THR A 57 21.39 -8.60 4.95
CA THR A 57 21.15 -7.97 3.63
C THR A 57 21.22 -6.44 3.67
N LYS A 58 21.33 -5.86 4.87
CA LYS A 58 21.28 -4.40 5.12
C LYS A 58 20.02 -3.73 4.60
N LYS A 59 18.94 -4.46 4.47
CA LYS A 59 17.65 -3.95 4.03
C LYS A 59 16.81 -3.52 5.20
N MET A 60 16.07 -2.45 4.98
CA MET A 60 15.03 -1.95 5.87
C MET A 60 13.77 -1.75 5.03
N GLU A 61 12.69 -2.37 5.44
CA GLU A 61 11.38 -2.21 4.83
C GLU A 61 10.50 -1.45 5.80
N ILE A 62 9.75 -0.48 5.30
CA ILE A 62 8.85 0.35 6.11
C ILE A 62 7.52 0.40 5.39
N LEU A 63 6.46 -0.03 6.09
CA LEU A 63 5.07 0.23 5.72
C LEU A 63 4.64 1.51 6.43
N PHE A 64 4.14 2.48 5.67
CA PHE A 64 3.78 3.77 6.24
C PHE A 64 2.63 4.43 5.47
N ASP A 65 1.92 5.28 6.17
CA ASP A 65 0.95 6.19 5.61
C ASP A 65 1.66 7.28 4.79
N SER A 66 1.49 7.23 3.48
CA SER A 66 2.16 8.13 2.52
C SER A 66 1.80 9.62 2.70
N GLU A 67 0.73 9.94 3.42
CA GLU A 67 0.34 11.33 3.71
C GLU A 67 1.17 11.95 4.85
N ASN A 68 1.59 11.12 5.81
CA ASN A 68 2.25 11.58 7.01
C ASN A 68 3.78 11.46 6.95
N LEU A 69 4.30 10.51 6.18
CA LEU A 69 5.72 10.19 6.15
C LEU A 69 6.29 10.20 4.74
N THR A 70 7.36 10.96 4.53
CA THR A 70 8.09 11.03 3.25
C THR A 70 9.42 10.29 3.33
N THR A 71 9.97 9.92 2.16
CA THR A 71 11.30 9.29 2.06
C THR A 71 12.38 10.13 2.73
N GLU A 72 12.33 11.46 2.57
CA GLU A 72 13.30 12.39 3.14
C GLU A 72 13.25 12.39 4.67
N LYS A 73 12.06 12.29 5.26
CA LYS A 73 11.90 12.20 6.72
C LYS A 73 12.50 10.90 7.25
N VAL A 74 12.28 9.77 6.57
CA VAL A 74 12.87 8.48 6.94
C VAL A 74 14.40 8.54 6.90
N VAL A 75 14.96 9.06 5.80
CA VAL A 75 16.42 9.20 5.63
C VAL A 75 17.01 10.13 6.69
N ALA A 76 16.35 11.24 7.00
CA ALA A 76 16.81 12.21 8.00
C ALA A 76 16.68 11.72 9.44
N ALA A 77 15.77 10.78 9.72
CA ALA A 77 15.56 10.25 11.07
C ALA A 77 16.71 9.37 11.55
N LEU A 78 17.47 8.76 10.64
CA LEU A 78 18.58 7.87 10.98
C LEU A 78 19.89 8.65 11.10
N PRO A 79 20.47 8.83 12.33
CA PRO A 79 21.71 9.60 12.51
C PRO A 79 22.93 8.80 12.10
N ASN A 80 24.07 9.50 11.94
CA ASN A 80 25.36 8.82 11.81
C ASN A 80 25.59 7.80 12.93
N PRO A 81 26.14 6.61 12.67
CA PRO A 81 26.84 6.24 11.42
C PRO A 81 25.95 5.63 10.30
N TYR A 82 24.64 5.61 10.47
CA TYR A 82 23.73 5.00 9.50
C TYR A 82 23.59 5.89 8.26
N LYS A 83 23.72 5.27 7.08
CA LYS A 83 23.46 5.91 5.80
C LYS A 83 22.33 5.17 5.10
N THR A 84 21.20 5.83 4.99
CA THR A 84 19.99 5.27 4.39
C THR A 84 19.90 5.68 2.92
N THR A 85 19.70 4.71 2.03
CA THR A 85 19.51 4.93 0.59
C THR A 85 18.20 4.25 0.17
N PHE A 86 17.32 5.00 -0.46
CA PHE A 86 16.08 4.47 -1.01
C PHE A 86 16.37 3.50 -2.16
N ILE A 87 15.66 2.36 -2.20
CA ILE A 87 15.81 1.34 -3.24
C ILE A 87 14.58 1.34 -4.15
N LYS A 88 13.39 1.09 -3.59
CA LYS A 88 12.14 0.98 -4.34
C LYS A 88 10.93 1.21 -3.43
N GLU A 89 9.81 1.41 -4.07
CA GLU A 89 8.50 1.55 -3.43
C GLU A 89 7.55 0.51 -4.04
N THR A 90 6.89 -0.27 -3.18
CA THR A 90 5.90 -1.26 -3.60
C THR A 90 4.54 -0.95 -3.01
N ILE A 91 3.50 -1.29 -3.75
CA ILE A 91 2.11 -1.20 -3.32
C ILE A 91 1.48 -2.57 -3.43
N GLU A 92 0.72 -2.95 -2.40
CA GLU A 92 -0.14 -4.12 -2.43
C GLU A 92 -1.56 -3.71 -2.83
N LYS A 93 -2.18 -4.50 -3.70
CA LYS A 93 -3.58 -4.34 -4.09
C LYS A 93 -4.31 -5.66 -4.16
N GLU A 94 -5.59 -5.60 -3.85
CA GLU A 94 -6.50 -6.74 -3.80
C GLU A 94 -7.59 -6.62 -4.87
N TYR A 95 -7.90 -7.74 -5.52
CA TYR A 95 -8.91 -7.78 -6.57
C TYR A 95 -9.81 -9.01 -6.41
N THR A 96 -11.10 -8.82 -6.66
CA THR A 96 -12.00 -9.94 -6.87
C THR A 96 -11.92 -10.37 -8.33
N VAL A 97 -11.78 -11.67 -8.57
CA VAL A 97 -11.63 -12.23 -9.92
C VAL A 97 -12.74 -13.22 -10.21
N SER A 98 -13.73 -12.83 -11.01
CA SER A 98 -14.80 -13.72 -11.43
C SER A 98 -14.34 -14.67 -12.54
N GLY A 99 -14.82 -15.92 -12.48
CA GLY A 99 -14.53 -16.94 -13.49
C GLY A 99 -13.41 -17.92 -13.12
N ILE A 100 -12.83 -17.80 -11.92
CA ILE A 100 -11.91 -18.82 -11.39
C ILE A 100 -12.74 -20.00 -10.86
N THR A 101 -12.84 -21.07 -11.65
CA THR A 101 -13.65 -22.25 -11.30
C THR A 101 -12.82 -23.50 -11.11
N CYS A 102 -11.54 -23.47 -11.39
CA CYS A 102 -10.66 -24.64 -11.31
C CYS A 102 -9.18 -24.22 -11.26
N MET A 103 -8.30 -25.14 -10.87
CA MET A 103 -6.84 -24.93 -10.84
C MET A 103 -6.24 -24.58 -12.21
N GLY A 104 -6.87 -25.01 -13.32
CA GLY A 104 -6.47 -24.59 -14.65
C GLY A 104 -6.69 -23.09 -14.90
N CYS A 105 -7.71 -22.50 -14.26
CA CYS A 105 -7.95 -21.06 -14.28
C CYS A 105 -6.85 -20.31 -13.52
N VAL A 106 -6.49 -20.80 -12.33
CA VAL A 106 -5.36 -20.27 -11.53
C VAL A 106 -4.06 -20.31 -12.34
N HIS A 107 -3.77 -21.45 -12.99
CA HIS A 107 -2.59 -21.58 -13.84
C HIS A 107 -2.61 -20.59 -15.02
N SER A 108 -3.77 -20.39 -15.64
CA SER A 108 -3.92 -19.43 -16.75
C SER A 108 -3.64 -18.00 -16.35
N ILE A 109 -4.10 -17.57 -15.17
CA ILE A 109 -3.80 -16.22 -14.64
C ILE A 109 -2.32 -16.13 -14.27
N ARG A 110 -1.80 -17.12 -13.52
CA ARG A 110 -0.40 -17.16 -13.12
C ARG A 110 0.54 -16.97 -14.31
N THR A 111 0.42 -17.79 -15.34
CA THR A 111 1.31 -17.73 -16.51
C THR A 111 1.20 -16.44 -17.30
N SER A 112 0.11 -15.69 -17.15
CA SER A 112 -0.06 -14.40 -17.82
C SER A 112 0.66 -13.25 -17.10
N ILE A 113 0.92 -13.38 -15.79
CA ILE A 113 1.49 -12.28 -14.97
C ILE A 113 2.86 -12.61 -14.35
N GLU A 114 3.22 -13.88 -14.13
CA GLU A 114 4.40 -14.29 -13.34
C GLU A 114 5.76 -13.75 -13.82
N ASN A 115 5.86 -13.33 -15.08
CA ASN A 115 7.10 -12.80 -15.64
C ASN A 115 7.04 -11.29 -15.96
N LEU A 116 6.09 -10.57 -15.39
CA LEU A 116 5.98 -9.13 -15.62
C LEU A 116 7.04 -8.37 -14.84
N GLU A 117 7.73 -7.49 -15.53
CA GLU A 117 8.70 -6.62 -14.88
C GLU A 117 7.96 -5.68 -13.90
N GLY A 118 8.48 -5.61 -12.68
CA GLY A 118 7.89 -4.80 -11.62
C GLY A 118 6.84 -5.52 -10.77
N LEU A 119 6.32 -6.68 -11.18
CA LEU A 119 5.54 -7.52 -10.29
C LEU A 119 6.49 -8.21 -9.30
N GLU A 120 6.33 -7.95 -8.01
CA GLU A 120 7.21 -8.44 -6.96
C GLU A 120 6.68 -9.71 -6.31
N ASP A 121 5.38 -9.74 -6.02
CA ASP A 121 4.68 -10.92 -5.49
C ASP A 121 3.22 -10.95 -5.94
N TYR A 122 2.63 -12.14 -5.91
CA TYR A 122 1.20 -12.31 -6.15
C TYR A 122 0.66 -13.58 -5.50
N THR A 123 -0.58 -13.52 -5.07
CA THR A 123 -1.34 -14.67 -4.56
C THR A 123 -2.68 -14.77 -5.28
N ILE A 124 -3.03 -15.96 -5.77
CA ILE A 124 -4.34 -16.24 -6.38
C ILE A 124 -5.07 -17.19 -5.45
N ASP A 125 -6.03 -16.65 -4.71
CA ASP A 125 -6.91 -17.42 -3.84
C ASP A 125 -8.13 -17.91 -4.65
N HIS A 126 -8.08 -19.19 -4.99
CA HIS A 126 -9.12 -19.84 -5.79
C HIS A 126 -10.43 -19.98 -5.00
N GLU A 127 -10.37 -20.21 -3.70
CA GLU A 127 -11.55 -20.47 -2.86
C GLU A 127 -12.36 -19.20 -2.65
N ASN A 128 -11.68 -18.08 -2.43
CA ASN A 128 -12.31 -16.76 -2.23
C ASN A 128 -12.41 -15.94 -3.52
N SER A 129 -11.89 -16.46 -4.65
CA SER A 129 -11.85 -15.73 -5.91
C SER A 129 -11.12 -14.40 -5.82
N MET A 130 -10.00 -14.36 -5.12
CA MET A 130 -9.19 -13.15 -4.89
C MET A 130 -7.85 -13.24 -5.60
N LEU A 131 -7.36 -12.10 -6.03
CA LEU A 131 -6.01 -11.88 -6.53
C LEU A 131 -5.37 -10.77 -5.71
N TYR A 132 -4.25 -11.08 -5.10
CA TYR A 132 -3.38 -10.13 -4.39
C TYR A 132 -2.15 -9.91 -5.25
N ILE A 133 -1.75 -8.66 -5.46
CA ILE A 133 -0.53 -8.31 -6.20
C ILE A 133 0.27 -7.29 -5.41
N GLU A 134 1.59 -7.49 -5.33
CA GLU A 134 2.57 -6.50 -4.89
C GLU A 134 3.44 -6.11 -6.08
N PHE A 135 3.61 -4.81 -6.34
CA PHE A 135 4.36 -4.34 -7.49
C PHE A 135 5.17 -3.08 -7.19
N ASP A 136 6.31 -2.93 -7.88
CA ASP A 136 7.17 -1.76 -7.86
C ASP A 136 6.56 -0.65 -8.72
N VAL A 137 6.10 0.43 -8.07
CA VAL A 137 5.42 1.56 -8.74
C VAL A 137 6.31 2.34 -9.70
N GLN A 138 7.63 2.14 -9.62
CA GLN A 138 8.58 2.77 -10.55
C GLN A 138 8.72 2.00 -11.86
N LYS A 139 8.27 0.73 -11.90
CA LYS A 139 8.43 -0.16 -13.06
C LYS A 139 7.11 -0.50 -13.74
N THR A 140 6.03 -0.61 -12.97
CA THR A 140 4.72 -1.01 -13.49
C THR A 140 3.58 -0.39 -12.67
N ASP A 141 2.36 -0.57 -13.15
CA ASP A 141 1.15 -0.26 -12.43
C ASP A 141 0.15 -1.43 -12.50
N ASP A 142 -0.86 -1.39 -11.66
CA ASP A 142 -1.89 -2.42 -11.59
C ASP A 142 -2.63 -2.60 -12.92
N LYS A 143 -2.89 -1.51 -13.66
CA LYS A 143 -3.61 -1.57 -14.95
C LYS A 143 -2.83 -2.35 -15.99
N ILE A 144 -1.51 -2.19 -16.02
CA ILE A 144 -0.62 -2.96 -16.90
C ILE A 144 -0.69 -4.43 -16.53
N ILE A 145 -0.56 -4.76 -15.23
CA ILE A 145 -0.63 -6.14 -14.75
C ILE A 145 -1.98 -6.78 -15.10
N LEU A 146 -3.08 -6.09 -14.76
CA LEU A 146 -4.45 -6.60 -15.03
C LEU A 146 -4.75 -6.76 -16.51
N SER A 147 -4.16 -5.92 -17.38
CA SER A 147 -4.32 -6.02 -18.82
C SER A 147 -3.77 -7.31 -19.43
N LYS A 148 -2.89 -8.02 -18.69
CA LYS A 148 -2.32 -9.31 -19.12
C LYS A 148 -3.20 -10.49 -18.75
N ILE A 149 -4.11 -10.31 -17.79
CA ILE A 149 -5.05 -11.37 -17.40
C ILE A 149 -6.03 -11.63 -18.56
N PRO A 150 -6.26 -12.89 -18.95
CA PRO A 150 -7.18 -13.22 -20.04
C PRO A 150 -8.58 -12.65 -19.82
N GLU A 151 -9.19 -12.07 -20.87
CA GLU A 151 -10.50 -11.39 -20.85
C GLU A 151 -11.67 -12.24 -20.34
N LYS A 152 -11.52 -13.57 -20.35
CA LYS A 152 -12.52 -14.48 -19.76
C LYS A 152 -12.66 -14.33 -18.24
N PHE A 153 -11.69 -13.70 -17.56
CA PHE A 153 -11.73 -13.38 -16.15
C PHE A 153 -12.11 -11.91 -15.98
N LYS A 154 -13.14 -11.66 -15.19
CA LYS A 154 -13.51 -10.28 -14.84
C LYS A 154 -12.84 -9.92 -13.52
N VAL A 155 -11.92 -8.97 -13.58
CA VAL A 155 -11.16 -8.47 -12.43
C VAL A 155 -11.75 -7.12 -11.99
N VAL A 156 -12.04 -6.99 -10.70
CA VAL A 156 -12.58 -5.76 -10.09
C VAL A 156 -11.81 -5.50 -8.81
N GLU A 157 -11.39 -4.27 -8.58
CA GLU A 157 -10.71 -3.87 -7.34
C GLU A 157 -11.58 -4.20 -6.13
N PHE A 158 -10.97 -4.82 -5.14
CA PHE A 158 -11.68 -5.17 -3.90
C PHE A 158 -11.78 -3.93 -3.03
N VAL A 159 -13.01 -3.55 -2.75
CA VAL A 159 -13.33 -2.45 -1.82
C VAL A 159 -13.98 -3.07 -0.60
N SER A 160 -13.42 -2.86 0.57
CA SER A 160 -13.96 -3.39 1.81
C SER A 160 -15.37 -2.85 2.09
N ILE A 161 -16.16 -3.58 2.90
CA ILE A 161 -17.54 -3.14 3.24
C ILE A 161 -17.52 -1.80 4.00
N GLU A 162 -16.47 -1.54 4.76
CA GLU A 162 -16.29 -0.28 5.48
C GLU A 162 -16.06 0.88 4.52
N GLU A 163 -15.24 0.69 3.51
CA GLU A 163 -14.99 1.68 2.45
C GLU A 163 -16.26 1.98 1.65
N LYS A 164 -17.03 0.96 1.28
CA LYS A 164 -18.32 1.16 0.58
C LYS A 164 -19.30 1.98 1.37
N LYS A 165 -19.42 1.78 2.70
CA LYS A 165 -20.30 2.58 3.55
C LYS A 165 -19.91 4.04 3.59
N ILE A 166 -18.61 4.31 3.64
CA ILE A 166 -18.09 5.68 3.68
C ILE A 166 -18.32 6.38 2.32
N GLU A 167 -18.20 5.66 1.23
CA GLU A 167 -18.50 6.20 -0.11
C GLU A 167 -19.99 6.50 -0.29
N GLU A 168 -20.86 5.60 0.16
CA GLU A 168 -22.31 5.81 0.12
C GLU A 168 -22.76 6.98 1.00
N GLU A 169 -22.21 7.14 2.21
CA GLU A 169 -22.49 8.28 3.09
C GLU A 169 -22.03 9.61 2.47
N LYS A 170 -20.87 9.65 1.81
CA LYS A 170 -20.39 10.85 1.11
C LYS A 170 -21.29 11.28 -0.06
N VAL A 171 -21.74 10.30 -0.85
CA VAL A 171 -22.63 10.55 -1.99
C VAL A 171 -24.00 11.06 -1.52
N GLU A 172 -24.49 10.60 -0.37
CA GLU A 172 -25.73 11.09 0.23
C GLU A 172 -25.59 12.53 0.77
N GLU A 173 -24.46 12.84 1.41
CA GLU A 173 -24.19 14.20 1.90
C GLU A 173 -24.06 15.21 0.76
N GLU A 174 -23.37 14.87 -0.33
CA GLU A 174 -23.26 15.75 -1.52
C GLU A 174 -24.63 16.02 -2.17
N LYS A 175 -25.48 15.00 -2.28
CA LYS A 175 -26.85 15.17 -2.79
C LYS A 175 -27.72 16.06 -1.90
N ILE A 176 -27.53 16.00 -0.59
CA ILE A 176 -28.26 16.86 0.37
C ILE A 176 -27.78 18.31 0.28
N GLU A 177 -26.49 18.56 0.00
CA GLU A 177 -25.98 19.93 -0.21
C GLU A 177 -26.48 20.55 -1.52
N GLU A 178 -26.55 19.77 -2.60
CA GLU A 178 -27.10 20.25 -3.88
C GLU A 178 -28.59 20.62 -3.79
N LEU A 179 -29.37 19.90 -2.99
CA LEU A 179 -30.80 20.18 -2.78
C LEU A 179 -31.07 21.40 -1.90
N LYS A 180 -30.07 21.93 -1.20
CA LYS A 180 -30.19 23.11 -0.33
C LYS A 180 -29.76 24.42 -0.99
N LYS A 181 -29.33 24.38 -2.25
CA LYS A 181 -28.99 25.57 -3.07
C LYS A 181 -30.14 26.00 -3.95
#